data_a7236cbbfe758f522f6c7ed8de0e775c
#
_entry.id   a7236cbbfe758f522f6c7ed8de0e775c
#
_cell.length_a   1.000
_cell.length_b   1.000
_cell.length_c   1.000
_cell.angle_alpha   90.00
_cell.angle_beta   90.00
_cell.angle_gamma   90.00
#
_symmetry.space_group_name_H-M   'P 1'
#
loop_
_entity.id
_entity.type
_entity.pdbx_description
1 polymer ?
#
loop_
_entity_poly.entity_id
_entity_poly.type
_entity_poly.pdbx_seq_one_letter_code
_entity_poly.pdbx_strand_id
1 'polypeptide(L)'
;FQQFYSMADTLIVGRFVGVTALAGVGSTGSLSFLVLGFVTGVCSGFSIPVAQHFGAGDYRRMRRSAAGAVLLSAGIALFLTTATVLSTPAVLALMDTPADILPDAYLYIVIVFGGIPATMLYNLLSGILRALGDSRTPLFFLTAAALLNIALDLVFILCFGMGVAGA
;
A
#
# COMPACT_ATOMS: atom_id res chain seq x y z
N PHE A 1 -5.50 8.35 9.01
CA PHE A 1 -5.80 6.93 9.30
C PHE A 1 -4.66 6.01 8.87
N GLN A 2 -4.12 6.10 7.65
CA GLN A 2 -2.98 5.27 7.20
C GLN A 2 -1.77 5.35 8.15
N GLN A 3 -1.48 6.51 8.70
CA GLN A 3 -0.39 6.69 9.67
C GLN A 3 -0.64 5.94 10.99
N PHE A 4 -1.91 5.77 11.38
CA PHE A 4 -2.24 5.09 12.63
C PHE A 4 -1.94 3.59 12.59
N TYR A 5 -2.33 2.90 11.51
CA TYR A 5 -2.03 1.48 11.44
C TYR A 5 -0.54 1.22 11.16
N SER A 6 0.15 2.07 10.38
CA SER A 6 1.60 1.97 10.25
C SER A 6 2.34 2.17 11.60
N MET A 7 1.81 3.03 12.47
CA MET A 7 2.32 3.13 13.84
C MET A 7 2.01 1.89 14.68
N ALA A 8 0.81 1.32 14.53
CA ALA A 8 0.43 0.09 15.21
C ALA A 8 1.32 -1.08 14.79
N ASP A 9 1.53 -1.28 13.47
CA ASP A 9 2.43 -2.31 12.92
C ASP A 9 3.84 -2.14 13.50
N THR A 10 4.38 -0.92 13.48
CA THR A 10 5.70 -0.60 14.04
C THR A 10 5.80 -0.96 15.53
N LEU A 11 4.77 -0.62 16.31
CA LEU A 11 4.71 -0.95 17.76
C LEU A 11 4.59 -2.44 17.98
N ILE A 12 3.78 -3.15 17.20
CA ILE A 12 3.58 -4.60 17.31
C ILE A 12 4.88 -5.33 16.96
N VAL A 13 5.51 -4.98 15.83
CA VAL A 13 6.80 -5.55 15.43
C VAL A 13 7.87 -5.29 16.48
N GLY A 14 8.02 -4.04 16.93
CA GLY A 14 9.02 -3.68 17.95
C GLY A 14 8.84 -4.39 19.29
N ARG A 15 7.59 -4.66 19.70
CA ARG A 15 7.29 -5.28 20.99
C ARG A 15 7.34 -6.82 20.96
N PHE A 16 6.90 -7.44 19.88
CA PHE A 16 6.69 -8.90 19.81
C PHE A 16 7.70 -9.63 18.93
N VAL A 17 8.31 -8.95 17.95
CA VAL A 17 9.29 -9.58 17.05
C VAL A 17 10.73 -9.20 17.46
N GLY A 18 10.97 -7.94 17.82
CA GLY A 18 12.24 -7.49 18.35
C GLY A 18 12.83 -6.28 17.64
N VAL A 19 13.94 -5.77 18.18
CA VAL A 19 14.59 -4.53 17.72
C VAL A 19 15.21 -4.68 16.32
N THR A 20 15.76 -5.84 16.01
CA THR A 20 16.37 -6.14 14.70
C THR A 20 15.30 -6.11 13.60
N ALA A 21 14.15 -6.73 13.85
CA ALA A 21 13.00 -6.70 12.95
C ALA A 21 12.46 -5.27 12.76
N LEU A 22 12.38 -4.50 13.84
CA LEU A 22 11.99 -3.08 13.80
C LEU A 22 12.96 -2.24 12.98
N ALA A 23 14.26 -2.48 13.10
CA ALA A 23 15.26 -1.81 12.29
C ALA A 23 15.12 -2.17 10.79
N GLY A 24 14.83 -3.43 10.47
CA GLY A 24 14.54 -3.89 9.11
C GLY A 24 13.34 -3.17 8.49
N VAL A 25 12.22 -3.10 9.21
CA VAL A 25 11.02 -2.37 8.79
C VAL A 25 11.31 -0.87 8.65
N GLY A 26 12.02 -0.28 9.61
CA GLY A 26 12.37 1.15 9.61
C GLY A 26 13.28 1.55 8.44
N SER A 27 14.25 0.72 8.07
CA SER A 27 15.17 0.99 6.96
C SER A 27 14.45 1.06 5.61
N THR A 28 13.36 0.31 5.43
CA THR A 28 12.57 0.26 4.19
C THR A 28 11.46 1.31 4.14
N GLY A 29 11.23 2.06 5.23
CA GLY A 29 10.14 3.02 5.33
C GLY A 29 10.16 4.12 4.27
N SER A 30 11.34 4.71 4.00
CA SER A 30 11.49 5.76 2.99
C SER A 30 11.19 5.24 1.58
N LEU A 31 11.61 4.02 1.27
CA LEU A 31 11.36 3.38 -0.02
C LEU A 31 9.87 3.06 -0.21
N SER A 32 9.24 2.50 0.83
CA SER A 32 7.80 2.24 0.86
C SER A 32 7.01 3.54 0.69
N PHE A 33 7.40 4.61 1.38
CA PHE A 33 6.76 5.92 1.27
C PHE A 33 6.83 6.47 -0.17
N LEU A 34 7.99 6.35 -0.82
CA LEU A 34 8.17 6.81 -2.19
C LEU A 34 7.28 6.03 -3.17
N VAL A 35 7.31 4.70 -3.10
CA VAL A 35 6.56 3.83 -4.03
C VAL A 35 5.05 3.95 -3.79
N LEU A 36 4.60 3.86 -2.54
CA LEU A 36 3.17 3.96 -2.22
C LEU A 36 2.63 5.39 -2.41
N GLY A 37 3.46 6.40 -2.18
CA GLY A 37 3.14 7.80 -2.49
C GLY A 37 2.94 8.01 -3.99
N PHE A 38 3.79 7.43 -4.84
CA PHE A 38 3.63 7.43 -6.29
C PHE A 38 2.32 6.75 -6.71
N VAL A 39 2.03 5.56 -6.17
CA VAL A 39 0.77 4.82 -6.41
C VAL A 39 -0.45 5.69 -6.07
N THR A 40 -0.44 6.32 -4.90
CA THR A 40 -1.54 7.18 -4.44
C THR A 40 -1.69 8.41 -5.35
N GLY A 41 -0.58 9.02 -5.77
CA GLY A 41 -0.57 10.16 -6.69
C GLY A 41 -1.17 9.81 -8.06
N VAL A 42 -0.78 8.69 -8.64
CA VAL A 42 -1.31 8.20 -9.93
C VAL A 42 -2.81 7.93 -9.83
N CYS A 43 -3.27 7.23 -8.78
CA CYS A 43 -4.71 6.97 -8.58
C CYS A 43 -5.52 8.25 -8.38
N SER A 44 -4.96 9.23 -7.67
CA SER A 44 -5.59 10.55 -7.52
C SER A 44 -5.71 11.27 -8.87
N GLY A 45 -4.68 11.22 -9.71
CA GLY A 45 -4.70 11.76 -11.06
C GLY A 45 -5.79 11.13 -11.93
N PHE A 46 -5.97 9.82 -11.86
CA PHE A 46 -7.01 9.12 -12.62
C PHE A 46 -8.45 9.44 -12.18
N SER A 47 -8.65 9.89 -10.95
CA SER A 47 -9.98 10.30 -10.48
C SER A 47 -10.41 11.68 -11.00
N ILE A 48 -9.48 12.53 -11.45
CA ILE A 48 -9.77 13.89 -11.93
C ILE A 48 -10.69 13.89 -13.16
N PRO A 49 -10.40 13.16 -14.27
CA PRO A 49 -11.31 13.12 -15.41
C PRO A 49 -12.69 12.55 -15.07
N VAL A 50 -12.76 11.60 -14.13
CA VAL A 50 -14.03 11.03 -13.65
C VAL A 50 -14.85 12.12 -12.96
N ALA A 51 -14.25 12.91 -12.06
CA ALA A 51 -14.90 14.03 -11.38
C ALA A 51 -15.37 15.10 -12.36
N GLN A 52 -14.54 15.48 -13.35
CA GLN A 52 -14.85 16.49 -14.36
C GLN A 52 -16.06 16.07 -15.21
N HIS A 53 -16.08 14.83 -15.71
CA HIS A 53 -17.20 14.34 -16.52
C HIS A 53 -18.48 14.13 -15.69
N PHE A 54 -18.36 13.75 -14.43
CA PHE A 54 -19.47 13.66 -13.52
C PHE A 54 -20.10 15.04 -13.26
N GLY A 55 -19.27 16.05 -12.93
CA GLY A 55 -19.73 17.43 -12.73
C GLY A 55 -20.34 18.07 -13.98
N ALA A 56 -19.88 17.66 -15.18
CA ALA A 56 -20.45 18.09 -16.46
C ALA A 56 -21.74 17.32 -16.85
N GLY A 57 -22.19 16.34 -16.08
CA GLY A 57 -23.34 15.49 -16.39
C GLY A 57 -23.12 14.50 -17.54
N ASP A 58 -21.88 14.38 -18.05
CA ASP A 58 -21.53 13.46 -19.14
C ASP A 58 -21.18 12.06 -18.58
N TYR A 59 -22.19 11.33 -18.18
CA TYR A 59 -22.04 9.99 -17.63
C TYR A 59 -21.43 8.97 -18.60
N ARG A 60 -21.55 9.22 -19.91
CA ARG A 60 -20.95 8.33 -20.92
C ARG A 60 -19.44 8.46 -20.91
N ARG A 61 -18.91 9.69 -20.93
CA ARG A 61 -17.46 9.95 -20.83
C ARG A 61 -16.92 9.59 -19.46
N MET A 62 -17.67 9.86 -18.39
CA MET A 62 -17.31 9.46 -17.02
C MET A 62 -17.05 7.95 -16.95
N ARG A 63 -17.95 7.10 -17.45
CA ARG A 63 -17.77 5.64 -17.47
C ARG A 63 -16.55 5.19 -18.28
N ARG A 64 -16.30 5.84 -19.41
CA ARG A 64 -15.10 5.59 -20.23
C ARG A 64 -13.81 5.95 -19.47
N SER A 65 -13.79 7.10 -18.79
CA SER A 65 -12.65 7.53 -18.00
C SER A 65 -12.42 6.56 -16.81
N ALA A 66 -13.48 6.13 -16.13
CA ALA A 66 -13.36 5.15 -15.04
C ALA A 66 -12.84 3.80 -15.54
N ALA A 67 -13.37 3.28 -16.65
CA ALA A 67 -12.88 2.03 -17.26
C ALA A 67 -11.42 2.13 -17.70
N GLY A 68 -11.03 3.24 -18.36
CA GLY A 68 -9.65 3.51 -18.74
C GLY A 68 -8.72 3.58 -17.52
N ALA A 69 -9.16 4.25 -16.45
CA ALA A 69 -8.42 4.32 -15.20
C ALA A 69 -8.18 2.94 -14.58
N VAL A 70 -9.18 2.05 -14.59
CA VAL A 70 -9.04 0.67 -14.09
C VAL A 70 -8.02 -0.11 -14.91
N LEU A 71 -8.09 -0.06 -16.25
CA LEU A 71 -7.18 -0.78 -17.13
C LEU A 71 -5.74 -0.27 -16.98
N LEU A 72 -5.54 1.06 -16.98
CA LEU A 72 -4.22 1.66 -16.79
C LEU A 72 -3.66 1.35 -15.42
N SER A 73 -4.48 1.42 -14.37
CA SER A 73 -4.06 1.07 -13.02
C SER A 73 -3.64 -0.39 -12.90
N ALA A 74 -4.36 -1.32 -13.53
CA ALA A 74 -3.98 -2.73 -13.56
C ALA A 74 -2.62 -2.95 -14.24
N GLY A 75 -2.39 -2.31 -15.38
CA GLY A 75 -1.08 -2.35 -16.08
C GLY A 75 0.06 -1.75 -15.26
N ILE A 76 -0.17 -0.58 -14.65
CA ILE A 76 0.82 0.09 -13.79
C ILE A 76 1.08 -0.74 -12.53
N ALA A 77 0.04 -1.30 -11.90
CA ALA A 77 0.19 -2.15 -10.72
C ALA A 77 1.06 -3.37 -11.01
N LEU A 78 0.80 -4.07 -12.11
CA LEU A 78 1.59 -5.22 -12.52
C LEU A 78 3.04 -4.84 -12.80
N PHE A 79 3.26 -3.75 -13.54
CA PHE A 79 4.60 -3.24 -13.86
C PHE A 79 5.35 -2.84 -12.58
N LEU A 80 4.74 -2.04 -11.71
CA LEU A 80 5.38 -1.59 -10.47
C LEU A 80 5.69 -2.74 -9.53
N THR A 81 4.73 -3.67 -9.33
CA THR A 81 4.97 -4.85 -8.48
C THR A 81 6.15 -5.65 -9.00
N THR A 82 6.17 -5.96 -10.29
CA THR A 82 7.26 -6.72 -10.89
C THR A 82 8.59 -5.97 -10.79
N ALA A 83 8.60 -4.69 -11.16
CA ALA A 83 9.82 -3.87 -11.14
C ALA A 83 10.36 -3.70 -9.71
N THR A 84 9.51 -3.39 -8.72
CA THR A 84 9.94 -3.17 -7.34
C THR A 84 10.40 -4.46 -6.67
N VAL A 85 9.69 -5.57 -6.84
CA VAL A 85 10.08 -6.87 -6.28
C VAL A 85 11.42 -7.33 -6.87
N LEU A 86 11.61 -7.22 -8.19
CA LEU A 86 12.86 -7.62 -8.84
C LEU A 86 14.03 -6.69 -8.49
N SER A 87 13.79 -5.40 -8.25
CA SER A 87 14.84 -4.44 -7.89
C SER A 87 15.17 -4.43 -6.40
N THR A 88 14.36 -5.06 -5.54
CA THR A 88 14.53 -5.06 -4.08
C THR A 88 15.97 -5.45 -3.64
N PRO A 89 16.57 -6.54 -4.14
CA PRO A 89 17.93 -6.90 -3.70
C PRO A 89 18.97 -5.82 -4.06
N ALA A 90 18.88 -5.25 -5.25
CA ALA A 90 19.77 -4.21 -5.70
C ALA A 90 19.61 -2.91 -4.90
N VAL A 91 18.37 -2.55 -4.58
CA VAL A 91 18.08 -1.34 -3.81
C VAL A 91 18.55 -1.49 -2.36
N LEU A 92 18.31 -2.63 -1.70
CA LEU A 92 18.81 -2.88 -0.35
C LEU A 92 20.34 -2.90 -0.28
N ALA A 93 21.00 -3.42 -1.31
CA ALA A 93 22.45 -3.35 -1.43
C ALA A 93 22.95 -1.91 -1.60
N LEU A 94 22.26 -1.09 -2.40
CA LEU A 94 22.60 0.33 -2.60
C LEU A 94 22.39 1.18 -1.34
N MET A 95 21.47 0.76 -0.48
CA MET A 95 21.18 1.42 0.82
C MET A 95 22.18 0.99 1.92
N ASP A 96 23.18 0.18 1.60
CA ASP A 96 24.14 -0.38 2.57
C ASP A 96 23.43 -1.00 3.79
N THR A 97 22.36 -1.74 3.54
CA THR A 97 21.56 -2.36 4.61
C THR A 97 22.42 -3.39 5.36
N PRO A 98 22.56 -3.27 6.69
CA PRO A 98 23.37 -4.21 7.48
C PRO A 98 22.93 -5.67 7.30
N ALA A 99 23.91 -6.59 7.28
CA ALA A 99 23.66 -8.00 6.98
C ALA A 99 22.76 -8.70 8.01
N ASP A 100 22.74 -8.21 9.25
CA ASP A 100 21.92 -8.72 10.36
C ASP A 100 20.44 -8.41 10.20
N ILE A 101 20.08 -7.30 9.53
CA ILE A 101 18.67 -6.89 9.30
C ILE A 101 18.22 -7.15 7.86
N LEU A 102 19.12 -7.50 6.96
CA LEU A 102 18.84 -7.68 5.52
C LEU A 102 17.73 -8.70 5.23
N PRO A 103 17.65 -9.88 5.87
CA PRO A 103 16.59 -10.85 5.62
C PRO A 103 15.21 -10.31 5.99
N ASP A 104 15.08 -9.64 7.13
CA ASP A 104 13.82 -9.05 7.60
C ASP A 104 13.40 -7.89 6.72
N ALA A 105 14.33 -7.01 6.35
CA ALA A 105 14.08 -5.89 5.44
C ALA A 105 13.63 -6.38 4.05
N TYR A 106 14.29 -7.41 3.51
CA TYR A 106 13.92 -8.00 2.23
C TYR A 106 12.53 -8.62 2.26
N LEU A 107 12.25 -9.46 3.26
CA LEU A 107 10.97 -10.14 3.40
C LEU A 107 9.83 -9.14 3.54
N TYR A 108 9.99 -8.16 4.41
CA TYR A 108 8.98 -7.11 4.63
C TYR A 108 8.68 -6.33 3.35
N ILE A 109 9.72 -5.82 2.68
CA ILE A 109 9.51 -4.95 1.52
C ILE A 109 8.94 -5.71 0.31
N VAL A 110 9.30 -6.98 0.13
CA VAL A 110 8.75 -7.83 -0.94
C VAL A 110 7.25 -8.07 -0.70
N ILE A 111 6.83 -8.29 0.55
CA ILE A 111 5.41 -8.46 0.89
C ILE A 111 4.66 -7.14 0.66
N VAL A 112 5.18 -6.00 1.13
CA VAL A 112 4.59 -4.68 0.92
C VAL A 112 4.44 -4.36 -0.58
N PHE A 113 5.48 -4.62 -1.38
CA PHE A 113 5.42 -4.39 -2.82
C PHE A 113 4.53 -5.39 -3.56
N GLY A 114 4.44 -6.63 -3.06
CA GLY A 114 3.44 -7.60 -3.52
C GLY A 114 2.00 -7.12 -3.29
N GLY A 115 1.77 -6.27 -2.29
CA GLY A 115 0.49 -5.62 -1.98
C GLY A 115 0.14 -4.40 -2.87
N ILE A 116 1.05 -3.92 -3.74
CA ILE A 116 0.79 -2.76 -4.61
C ILE A 116 -0.51 -2.90 -5.43
N PRO A 117 -0.86 -4.04 -6.05
CA PRO A 117 -2.10 -4.16 -6.80
C PRO A 117 -3.34 -3.92 -5.94
N ALA A 118 -3.38 -4.45 -4.71
CA ALA A 118 -4.48 -4.23 -3.78
C ALA A 118 -4.57 -2.77 -3.33
N THR A 119 -3.43 -2.17 -2.99
CA THR A 119 -3.32 -0.75 -2.63
C THR A 119 -3.78 0.15 -3.76
N MET A 120 -3.38 -0.15 -5.00
CA MET A 120 -3.75 0.62 -6.17
C MET A 120 -5.24 0.51 -6.47
N LEU A 121 -5.81 -0.68 -6.37
CA LEU A 121 -7.24 -0.92 -6.52
C LEU A 121 -8.04 -0.13 -5.49
N TYR A 122 -7.66 -0.22 -4.22
CA TYR A 122 -8.32 0.53 -3.14
C TYR A 122 -8.26 2.06 -3.38
N ASN A 123 -7.08 2.61 -3.68
CA ASN A 123 -6.91 4.05 -3.89
C ASN A 123 -7.69 4.54 -5.11
N LEU A 124 -7.70 3.77 -6.20
CA LEU A 124 -8.45 4.10 -7.41
C LEU A 124 -9.96 4.12 -7.13
N LEU A 125 -10.51 3.05 -6.53
CA LEU A 125 -11.94 2.97 -6.21
C LEU A 125 -12.35 4.07 -5.23
N SER A 126 -11.54 4.32 -4.20
CA SER A 126 -11.75 5.40 -3.25
C SER A 126 -11.72 6.78 -3.92
N GLY A 127 -10.82 6.98 -4.88
CA GLY A 127 -10.74 8.20 -5.69
C GLY A 127 -12.00 8.39 -6.54
N ILE A 128 -12.46 7.35 -7.21
CA ILE A 128 -13.69 7.38 -8.03
C ILE A 128 -14.92 7.66 -7.15
N LEU A 129 -15.07 6.98 -6.01
CA LEU A 129 -16.19 7.22 -5.10
C LEU A 129 -16.22 8.67 -4.60
N ARG A 130 -15.06 9.21 -4.22
CA ARG A 130 -14.95 10.62 -3.83
C ARG A 130 -15.29 11.57 -4.97
N ALA A 131 -14.89 11.24 -6.19
CA ALA A 131 -15.23 12.01 -7.39
C ALA A 131 -16.75 12.04 -7.65
N LEU A 132 -17.47 10.99 -7.24
CA LEU A 132 -18.93 10.90 -7.30
C LEU A 132 -19.64 11.51 -6.08
N GLY A 133 -18.89 12.09 -5.14
CA GLY A 133 -19.44 12.74 -3.93
C GLY A 133 -19.56 11.83 -2.71
N ASP A 134 -19.16 10.55 -2.83
CA ASP A 134 -19.19 9.62 -1.69
C ASP A 134 -17.82 9.55 -1.00
N SER A 135 -17.64 10.30 0.07
CA SER A 135 -16.46 10.26 0.93
C SER A 135 -16.62 9.32 2.13
N ARG A 136 -17.84 8.88 2.44
CA ARG A 136 -18.13 8.06 3.63
C ARG A 136 -17.76 6.60 3.42
N THR A 137 -18.09 6.07 2.26
CA THR A 137 -17.82 4.66 1.91
C THR A 137 -16.32 4.34 1.95
N PRO A 138 -15.41 5.10 1.31
CA PRO A 138 -13.97 4.87 1.44
C PRO A 138 -13.46 4.96 2.88
N LEU A 139 -13.97 5.90 3.68
CA LEU A 139 -13.58 6.05 5.07
C LEU A 139 -14.00 4.84 5.92
N PHE A 140 -15.21 4.32 5.71
CA PHE A 140 -15.69 3.13 6.40
C PHE A 140 -14.80 1.91 6.09
N PHE A 141 -14.49 1.67 4.81
CA PHE A 141 -13.62 0.56 4.42
C PHE A 141 -12.18 0.73 4.93
N LEU A 142 -11.65 1.96 4.94
CA LEU A 142 -10.32 2.23 5.50
C LEU A 142 -10.28 1.91 7.01
N THR A 143 -11.33 2.31 7.75
CA THR A 143 -11.41 2.04 9.19
C THR A 143 -11.54 0.54 9.46
N ALA A 144 -12.40 -0.15 8.70
CA ALA A 144 -12.57 -1.60 8.82
C ALA A 144 -11.25 -2.34 8.47
N ALA A 145 -10.57 -1.93 7.40
CA ALA A 145 -9.28 -2.50 7.00
C ALA A 145 -8.21 -2.28 8.07
N ALA A 146 -8.13 -1.09 8.68
CA ALA A 146 -7.17 -0.80 9.75
C ALA A 146 -7.39 -1.67 10.99
N LEU A 147 -8.65 -1.85 11.40
CA LEU A 147 -8.98 -2.73 12.52
C LEU A 147 -8.67 -4.20 12.22
N LEU A 148 -8.99 -4.64 10.99
CA LEU A 148 -8.68 -6.00 10.54
C LEU A 148 -7.16 -6.24 10.47
N ASN A 149 -6.40 -5.28 9.94
CA ASN A 149 -4.95 -5.35 9.87
C ASN A 149 -4.35 -5.55 11.28
N ILE A 150 -4.67 -4.68 12.25
CA ILE A 150 -4.18 -4.82 13.64
C ILE A 150 -4.54 -6.21 14.22
N ALA A 151 -5.76 -6.69 13.97
CA ALA A 151 -6.18 -8.01 14.47
C ALA A 151 -5.39 -9.15 13.80
N LEU A 152 -5.15 -9.07 12.49
CA LEU A 152 -4.39 -10.05 11.74
C LEU A 152 -2.92 -10.07 12.12
N ASP A 153 -2.29 -8.91 12.33
CA ASP A 153 -0.91 -8.80 12.80
C ASP A 153 -0.73 -9.54 14.14
N LEU A 154 -1.63 -9.30 15.09
CA LEU A 154 -1.60 -9.99 16.36
C LEU A 154 -1.77 -11.51 16.20
N VAL A 155 -2.68 -11.95 15.34
CA VAL A 155 -2.89 -13.39 15.08
C VAL A 155 -1.67 -14.00 14.40
N PHE A 156 -1.15 -13.38 13.33
CA PHE A 156 -0.02 -13.93 12.59
C PHE A 156 1.28 -13.92 13.39
N ILE A 157 1.52 -12.88 14.16
CA ILE A 157 2.72 -12.78 14.99
C ILE A 157 2.63 -13.68 16.23
N LEU A 158 1.51 -13.63 16.98
CA LEU A 158 1.39 -14.33 18.27
C LEU A 158 0.98 -15.81 18.13
N CYS A 159 0.06 -16.12 17.19
CA CYS A 159 -0.46 -17.49 17.03
C CYS A 159 0.35 -18.30 16.02
N PHE A 160 0.79 -17.68 14.92
CA PHE A 160 1.53 -18.37 13.86
C PHE A 160 3.03 -18.15 13.92
N GLY A 161 3.53 -17.20 14.72
CA GLY A 161 4.95 -16.95 14.88
C GLY A 161 5.65 -16.47 13.60
N MET A 162 4.91 -15.77 12.70
CA MET A 162 5.40 -15.38 11.37
C MET A 162 6.43 -14.23 11.41
N GLY A 163 6.71 -13.65 12.59
CA GLY A 163 7.66 -12.56 12.71
C GLY A 163 7.29 -11.35 11.84
N VAL A 164 8.28 -10.79 11.13
CA VAL A 164 8.10 -9.63 10.24
C VAL A 164 7.14 -9.91 9.07
N ALA A 165 7.02 -11.16 8.63
CA ALA A 165 6.10 -11.54 7.56
C ALA A 165 4.61 -11.49 7.97
N GLY A 166 4.34 -11.42 9.27
CA GLY A 166 2.98 -11.34 9.83
C GLY A 166 2.49 -9.92 10.08
N ALA A 167 3.36 -8.93 9.93
CA ALA A 167 3.06 -7.50 9.98
C ALA A 167 3.04 -6.92 8.56
#